data_b72d6925a0d161ede8d06151bda8db3f
#
_entry.id   b72d6925a0d161ede8d06151bda8db3f
#
_cell.length_a   1.000
_cell.length_b   1.000
_cell.length_c   1.000
_cell.angle_alpha   90.00
_cell.angle_beta   90.00
_cell.angle_gamma   90.00
#
_symmetry.space_group_name_H-M   'P 1'
#
loop_
_entity.id
_entity.type
_entity.pdbx_description
1 polymer ?
#
loop_
_entity_poly.entity_id
_entity_poly.type
_entity_poly.pdbx_seq_one_letter_code
_entity_poly.pdbx_strand_id
1 'polypeptide(L)'
;VPGVDMTTGSLGQGLSCACGMALASRLDKDGAYIYCIIGDGESQEGQIWEASMFAAASKLDNLIVMLDNNKLQLCGYTEDVLSLIDPVKKWESFGFYVQSIDGNDIEQIDNAIINAKNNKGKPSMIVLNTVKGKGFSYSENAGIDNHSMPVSADVLAQAKEELK
;
A
#
# COMPACT_ATOMS: atom_id res chain seq x y z
N VAL A 1 -2.31 -17.38 0.22
CA VAL A 1 -3.66 -16.82 -0.03
C VAL A 1 -3.85 -16.78 -1.54
N PRO A 2 -4.95 -17.33 -2.09
CA PRO A 2 -5.20 -17.24 -3.53
C PRO A 2 -5.20 -15.78 -4.00
N GLY A 3 -4.53 -15.50 -5.14
CA GLY A 3 -4.40 -14.15 -5.69
C GLY A 3 -3.23 -13.33 -5.14
N VAL A 4 -2.42 -13.92 -4.25
CA VAL A 4 -1.19 -13.30 -3.77
C VAL A 4 0.00 -14.09 -4.31
N ASP A 5 0.78 -13.48 -5.20
CA ASP A 5 1.91 -14.13 -5.86
C ASP A 5 3.19 -14.06 -5.01
N MET A 6 3.34 -12.99 -4.24
CA MET A 6 4.52 -12.77 -3.40
C MET A 6 4.18 -11.95 -2.15
N THR A 7 4.77 -12.33 -1.02
CA THR A 7 4.80 -11.52 0.21
C THR A 7 6.22 -11.44 0.75
N THR A 8 6.55 -10.37 1.46
CA THR A 8 7.85 -10.22 2.12
C THR A 8 7.72 -9.39 3.39
N GLY A 9 8.42 -9.81 4.44
CA GLY A 9 8.62 -9.03 5.67
C GLY A 9 9.87 -8.14 5.62
N SER A 10 10.69 -8.29 4.58
CA SER A 10 11.82 -7.42 4.32
C SER A 10 11.32 -6.16 3.63
N LEU A 11 11.13 -5.09 4.40
CA LEU A 11 10.52 -3.85 3.94
C LEU A 11 11.26 -3.27 2.74
N GLY A 12 10.51 -2.75 1.77
CA GLY A 12 11.01 -2.16 0.53
C GLY A 12 11.25 -3.15 -0.61
N GLN A 13 11.38 -4.46 -0.35
CA GLN A 13 11.68 -5.46 -1.39
C GLN A 13 10.51 -5.68 -2.35
N GLY A 14 9.27 -5.63 -1.82
CA GLY A 14 8.06 -5.91 -2.59
C GLY A 14 7.91 -5.02 -3.83
N LEU A 15 8.15 -3.72 -3.70
CA LEU A 15 8.03 -2.78 -4.82
C LEU A 15 9.06 -3.06 -5.92
N SER A 16 10.30 -3.39 -5.56
CA SER A 16 11.34 -3.76 -6.54
C SER A 16 10.96 -5.01 -7.33
N CYS A 17 10.44 -6.04 -6.63
CA CYS A 17 9.95 -7.25 -7.29
C CYS A 17 8.75 -6.94 -8.21
N ALA A 18 7.81 -6.12 -7.77
CA ALA A 18 6.66 -5.71 -8.56
C ALA A 18 7.06 -4.95 -9.82
N CYS A 19 8.10 -4.11 -9.76
CA CYS A 19 8.68 -3.45 -10.94
C CYS A 19 9.22 -4.48 -11.94
N GLY A 20 9.92 -5.51 -11.46
CA GLY A 20 10.41 -6.61 -12.29
C GLY A 20 9.27 -7.39 -12.97
N MET A 21 8.23 -7.73 -12.21
CA MET A 21 7.03 -8.41 -12.73
C MET A 21 6.31 -7.55 -13.78
N ALA A 22 6.15 -6.25 -13.54
CA ALA A 22 5.51 -5.34 -14.49
C ALA A 22 6.30 -5.21 -15.80
N LEU A 23 7.63 -5.18 -15.71
CA LEU A 23 8.49 -5.18 -16.89
C LEU A 23 8.41 -6.51 -17.65
N ALA A 24 8.42 -7.65 -16.95
CA ALA A 24 8.27 -8.97 -17.55
C ALA A 24 6.95 -9.10 -18.31
N SER A 25 5.82 -8.74 -17.69
CA SER A 25 4.50 -8.71 -18.33
C SER A 25 4.49 -7.88 -19.62
N ARG A 26 5.15 -6.72 -19.63
CA ARG A 26 5.27 -5.90 -20.84
C ARG A 26 6.11 -6.57 -21.94
N LEU A 27 7.17 -7.29 -21.58
CA LEU A 27 8.02 -8.02 -22.52
C LEU A 27 7.24 -9.22 -23.11
N ASP A 28 6.52 -9.94 -22.27
CA ASP A 28 5.70 -11.09 -22.66
C ASP A 28 4.41 -10.68 -23.37
N LYS A 29 4.00 -9.41 -23.26
CA LYS A 29 2.77 -8.84 -23.84
C LYS A 29 1.50 -9.56 -23.37
N ASP A 30 1.49 -10.05 -22.14
CA ASP A 30 0.36 -10.79 -21.57
C ASP A 30 -0.78 -9.89 -21.08
N GLY A 31 -0.52 -8.58 -20.96
CA GLY A 31 -1.50 -7.56 -20.56
C GLY A 31 -1.80 -7.55 -19.06
N ALA A 32 -1.00 -8.21 -18.23
CA ALA A 32 -1.21 -8.24 -16.80
C ALA A 32 -0.94 -6.88 -16.13
N TYR A 33 -1.77 -6.54 -15.15
CA TYR A 33 -1.52 -5.48 -14.20
C TYR A 33 -0.91 -6.06 -12.93
N ILE A 34 0.12 -5.40 -12.44
CA ILE A 34 0.82 -5.79 -11.22
C ILE A 34 0.40 -4.83 -10.11
N TYR A 35 -0.08 -5.40 -9.01
CA TYR A 35 -0.50 -4.67 -7.83
C TYR A 35 0.52 -4.87 -6.71
N CYS A 36 0.92 -3.79 -6.06
CA CYS A 36 1.84 -3.84 -4.94
C CYS A 36 1.27 -3.02 -3.78
N ILE A 37 1.10 -3.65 -2.61
CA ILE A 37 0.69 -2.95 -1.39
C ILE A 37 1.94 -2.70 -0.56
N ILE A 38 2.13 -1.45 -0.13
CA ILE A 38 3.21 -1.03 0.75
C ILE A 38 2.65 -0.26 1.94
N GLY A 39 3.32 -0.33 3.08
CA GLY A 39 2.99 0.46 4.27
C GLY A 39 3.61 1.85 4.25
N ASP A 40 3.04 2.78 5.02
CA ASP A 40 3.59 4.12 5.19
C ASP A 40 4.94 4.10 5.91
N GLY A 41 5.12 3.28 6.96
CA GLY A 41 6.41 3.04 7.58
C GLY A 41 7.41 2.36 6.63
N GLU A 42 6.95 1.42 5.79
CA GLU A 42 7.78 0.80 4.74
C GLU A 42 8.28 1.83 3.72
N SER A 43 7.50 2.86 3.45
CA SER A 43 7.88 3.93 2.51
C SER A 43 9.05 4.80 3.00
N GLN A 44 9.51 4.59 4.23
CA GLN A 44 10.73 5.22 4.76
C GLN A 44 12.01 4.52 4.26
N GLU A 45 11.91 3.29 3.73
CA GLU A 45 13.03 2.56 3.17
C GLU A 45 13.53 3.18 1.87
N GLY A 46 14.86 3.37 1.74
CA GLY A 46 15.48 3.96 0.55
C GLY A 46 15.16 3.21 -0.74
N GLN A 47 15.05 1.88 -0.66
CA GLN A 47 14.76 1.02 -1.80
C GLN A 47 13.38 1.31 -2.42
N ILE A 48 12.40 1.78 -1.66
CA ILE A 48 11.10 2.22 -2.19
C ILE A 48 11.30 3.35 -3.21
N TRP A 49 12.14 4.33 -2.89
CA TRP A 49 12.38 5.49 -3.76
C TRP A 49 13.24 5.14 -4.96
N GLU A 50 14.22 4.24 -4.80
CA GLU A 50 14.99 3.69 -5.92
C GLU A 50 14.10 2.95 -6.91
N ALA A 51 13.24 2.06 -6.43
CA ALA A 51 12.26 1.35 -7.25
C ALA A 51 11.26 2.30 -7.92
N SER A 52 10.86 3.37 -7.22
CA SER A 52 9.94 4.37 -7.77
C SER A 52 10.55 5.14 -8.93
N MET A 53 11.81 5.55 -8.82
CA MET A 53 12.54 6.18 -9.94
C MET A 53 12.62 5.24 -11.15
N PHE A 54 12.92 3.96 -10.91
CA PHE A 54 12.96 2.95 -11.98
C PHE A 54 11.61 2.78 -12.65
N ALA A 55 10.53 2.64 -11.85
CA ALA A 55 9.17 2.46 -12.37
C ALA A 55 8.74 3.65 -13.25
N ALA A 56 9.00 4.88 -12.80
CA ALA A 56 8.67 6.09 -13.54
C ALA A 56 9.51 6.23 -14.82
N ALA A 57 10.84 6.03 -14.74
CA ALA A 57 11.74 6.10 -15.89
C ALA A 57 11.39 5.04 -16.95
N SER A 58 10.98 3.84 -16.50
CA SER A 58 10.54 2.75 -17.37
C SER A 58 9.09 2.88 -17.83
N LYS A 59 8.35 3.89 -17.35
CA LYS A 59 6.92 4.15 -17.66
C LYS A 59 6.07 2.90 -17.47
N LEU A 60 6.20 2.23 -16.31
CA LEU A 60 5.46 1.00 -15.98
C LEU A 60 3.99 1.31 -15.69
N ASP A 61 3.21 1.60 -16.72
CA ASP A 61 1.79 1.96 -16.60
C ASP A 61 0.86 0.78 -16.29
N ASN A 62 1.42 -0.42 -16.23
CA ASN A 62 0.78 -1.63 -15.71
C ASN A 62 1.15 -1.92 -14.24
N LEU A 63 1.88 -1.03 -13.56
CA LEU A 63 2.17 -1.11 -12.14
C LEU A 63 1.23 -0.19 -11.36
N ILE A 64 0.47 -0.75 -10.42
CA ILE A 64 -0.45 -0.06 -9.52
C ILE A 64 0.02 -0.30 -8.09
N VAL A 65 0.54 0.73 -7.45
CA VAL A 65 1.01 0.69 -6.06
C VAL A 65 -0.07 1.25 -5.15
N MET A 66 -0.32 0.59 -4.04
CA MET A 66 -1.27 1.03 -3.00
C MET A 66 -0.50 1.29 -1.72
N LEU A 67 -0.55 2.51 -1.21
CA LEU A 67 0.05 2.91 0.06
C LEU A 67 -0.99 2.79 1.17
N ASP A 68 -0.83 1.85 2.09
CA ASP A 68 -1.60 1.82 3.33
C ASP A 68 -1.12 2.93 4.26
N ASN A 69 -1.81 4.08 4.17
CA ASN A 69 -1.47 5.30 4.88
C ASN A 69 -2.26 5.40 6.20
N ASN A 70 -2.02 4.43 7.10
CA ASN A 70 -2.69 4.35 8.40
C ASN A 70 -2.03 5.18 9.50
N LYS A 71 -0.91 5.83 9.22
CA LYS A 71 -0.12 6.69 10.12
C LYS A 71 0.58 5.96 11.27
N LEU A 72 0.60 4.62 11.25
CA LEU A 72 1.16 3.81 12.33
C LEU A 72 2.21 2.84 11.81
N GLN A 73 3.35 2.82 12.46
CA GLN A 73 4.42 1.84 12.26
C GLN A 73 4.81 1.19 13.59
N LEU A 74 5.71 0.21 13.56
CA LEU A 74 6.10 -0.56 14.74
C LEU A 74 6.54 0.32 15.93
N CYS A 75 7.28 1.40 15.66
CA CYS A 75 7.89 2.23 16.70
C CYS A 75 7.04 3.45 17.09
N GLY A 76 5.88 3.66 16.48
CA GLY A 76 5.04 4.83 16.77
C GLY A 76 4.27 5.37 15.57
N TYR A 77 3.85 6.61 15.68
CA TYR A 77 3.25 7.30 14.54
C TYR A 77 4.31 7.62 13.48
N THR A 78 3.98 7.42 12.21
CA THR A 78 4.92 7.67 11.10
C THR A 78 5.39 9.14 11.06
N GLU A 79 4.54 10.07 11.49
CA GLU A 79 4.88 11.50 11.57
C GLU A 79 5.98 11.78 12.59
N ASP A 80 5.97 11.09 13.73
CA ASP A 80 6.93 11.29 14.81
C ASP A 80 8.27 10.56 14.57
N VAL A 81 8.23 9.42 13.86
CA VAL A 81 9.43 8.60 13.60
C VAL A 81 10.20 9.12 12.40
N LEU A 82 9.58 9.16 11.22
CA LEU A 82 10.14 9.72 10.00
C LEU A 82 9.01 10.11 9.04
N SER A 83 8.58 11.36 9.12
CA SER A 83 7.43 11.84 8.36
C SER A 83 7.63 11.75 6.84
N LEU A 84 6.62 11.25 6.14
CA LEU A 84 6.53 11.37 4.69
C LEU A 84 6.16 12.81 4.26
N ILE A 85 5.78 13.68 5.20
CA ILE A 85 5.30 15.06 4.99
C ILE A 85 3.96 15.06 4.23
N ASP A 86 4.02 15.02 2.93
CA ASP A 86 2.87 14.92 2.03
C ASP A 86 3.12 13.74 1.07
N PRO A 87 2.56 12.58 1.34
CA PRO A 87 2.79 11.40 0.51
C PRO A 87 2.30 11.61 -0.93
N VAL A 88 1.21 12.35 -1.14
CA VAL A 88 0.69 12.61 -2.50
C VAL A 88 1.73 13.35 -3.32
N LYS A 89 2.17 14.53 -2.85
CA LYS A 89 3.17 15.34 -3.56
C LYS A 89 4.50 14.62 -3.72
N LYS A 90 4.90 13.83 -2.71
CA LYS A 90 6.13 13.06 -2.78
C LYS A 90 6.08 12.05 -3.92
N TRP A 91 5.02 11.24 -4.04
CA TRP A 91 4.87 10.28 -5.11
C TRP A 91 4.68 10.94 -6.49
N GLU A 92 3.95 12.07 -6.55
CA GLU A 92 3.86 12.89 -7.78
C GLU A 92 5.24 13.36 -8.26
N SER A 93 6.11 13.80 -7.33
CA SER A 93 7.47 14.26 -7.66
C SER A 93 8.36 13.14 -8.20
N PHE A 94 8.07 11.87 -7.87
CA PHE A 94 8.72 10.70 -8.44
C PHE A 94 8.12 10.25 -9.78
N GLY A 95 7.14 10.98 -10.31
CA GLY A 95 6.58 10.75 -11.65
C GLY A 95 5.40 9.78 -11.72
N PHE A 96 4.78 9.45 -10.59
CA PHE A 96 3.57 8.62 -10.54
C PHE A 96 2.31 9.44 -10.87
N TYR A 97 1.29 8.76 -11.38
CA TYR A 97 -0.09 9.22 -11.33
C TYR A 97 -0.65 8.89 -9.95
N VAL A 98 -1.02 9.90 -9.19
CA VAL A 98 -1.38 9.72 -7.77
C VAL A 98 -2.86 10.02 -7.54
N GLN A 99 -3.51 9.15 -6.76
CA GLN A 99 -4.86 9.33 -6.25
C GLN A 99 -4.82 9.16 -4.73
N SER A 100 -5.60 9.97 -3.98
CA SER A 100 -5.74 9.84 -2.52
C SER A 100 -7.20 9.66 -2.19
N ILE A 101 -7.55 8.58 -1.50
CA ILE A 101 -8.92 8.16 -1.26
C ILE A 101 -9.11 7.69 0.19
N ASP A 102 -10.35 7.51 0.61
CA ASP A 102 -10.67 6.72 1.80
C ASP A 102 -10.36 5.25 1.51
N GLY A 103 -9.33 4.72 2.18
CA GLY A 103 -8.86 3.35 2.00
C GLY A 103 -9.74 2.29 2.70
N ASN A 104 -10.79 2.71 3.43
CA ASN A 104 -11.79 1.82 4.00
C ASN A 104 -13.11 1.81 3.20
N ASP A 105 -13.17 2.55 2.10
CA ASP A 105 -14.32 2.63 1.19
C ASP A 105 -14.04 1.79 -0.08
N ILE A 106 -14.72 0.65 -0.21
CA ILE A 106 -14.54 -0.29 -1.32
C ILE A 106 -14.89 0.33 -2.68
N GLU A 107 -15.90 1.21 -2.73
CA GLU A 107 -16.31 1.86 -3.98
C GLU A 107 -15.23 2.84 -4.46
N GLN A 108 -14.64 3.60 -3.54
CA GLN A 108 -13.51 4.48 -3.87
C GLN A 108 -12.29 3.70 -4.34
N ILE A 109 -12.00 2.56 -3.70
CA ILE A 109 -10.88 1.68 -4.10
C ILE A 109 -11.08 1.17 -5.53
N ASP A 110 -12.28 0.65 -5.84
CA ASP A 110 -12.59 0.11 -7.18
C ASP A 110 -12.46 1.20 -8.25
N ASN A 111 -13.05 2.38 -8.01
CA ASN A 111 -12.94 3.52 -8.91
C ASN A 111 -11.48 3.97 -9.11
N ALA A 112 -10.68 4.00 -8.05
CA ALA A 112 -9.26 4.36 -8.15
C ALA A 112 -8.45 3.35 -8.97
N ILE A 113 -8.75 2.06 -8.84
CA ILE A 113 -8.13 0.99 -9.65
C ILE A 113 -8.52 1.16 -11.14
N ILE A 114 -9.80 1.42 -11.43
CA ILE A 114 -10.26 1.68 -12.80
C ILE A 114 -9.52 2.89 -13.41
N ASN A 115 -9.39 3.98 -12.65
CA ASN A 115 -8.67 5.18 -13.09
C ASN A 115 -7.18 4.87 -13.32
N ALA A 116 -6.55 4.08 -12.44
CA ALA A 116 -5.16 3.67 -12.58
C ALA A 116 -4.94 2.84 -13.86
N LYS A 117 -5.85 1.92 -14.19
CA LYS A 117 -5.79 1.12 -15.43
C LYS A 117 -5.95 1.97 -16.69
N ASN A 118 -6.71 3.07 -16.60
CA ASN A 118 -6.92 4.00 -17.72
C ASN A 118 -5.75 4.98 -17.89
N ASN A 119 -4.95 5.22 -16.84
CA ASN A 119 -3.74 6.03 -16.91
C ASN A 119 -2.68 5.32 -17.76
N LYS A 120 -2.03 6.05 -18.67
CA LYS A 120 -1.00 5.50 -19.55
C LYS A 120 0.30 6.29 -19.46
N GLY A 121 1.40 5.57 -19.63
CA GLY A 121 2.74 6.14 -19.66
C GLY A 121 3.34 6.50 -18.29
N LYS A 122 2.64 6.21 -17.19
CA LYS A 122 3.13 6.43 -15.81
C LYS A 122 2.66 5.29 -14.91
N PRO A 123 3.48 4.83 -13.95
CA PRO A 123 2.98 3.98 -12.87
C PRO A 123 1.95 4.74 -12.03
N SER A 124 1.06 4.01 -11.38
CA SER A 124 0.00 4.59 -10.54
C SER A 124 0.29 4.35 -9.06
N MET A 125 -0.02 5.35 -8.23
CA MET A 125 -0.03 5.28 -6.78
C MET A 125 -1.42 5.62 -6.26
N ILE A 126 -1.98 4.76 -5.43
CA ILE A 126 -3.23 4.99 -4.71
C ILE A 126 -2.89 5.12 -3.22
N VAL A 127 -2.98 6.32 -2.68
CA VAL A 127 -2.82 6.59 -1.25
C VAL A 127 -4.13 6.26 -0.55
N LEU A 128 -4.14 5.14 0.15
CA LEU A 128 -5.28 4.65 0.92
C LEU A 128 -5.21 5.26 2.33
N ASN A 129 -6.03 6.26 2.62
CA ASN A 129 -6.14 6.78 3.98
C ASN A 129 -7.00 5.82 4.79
N THR A 130 -6.37 4.99 5.59
CA THR A 130 -6.98 3.91 6.34
C THR A 130 -6.96 4.17 7.84
N VAL A 131 -7.79 3.42 8.55
CA VAL A 131 -7.73 3.28 10.01
C VAL A 131 -7.22 1.88 10.31
N LYS A 132 -6.06 1.78 10.97
CA LYS A 132 -5.49 0.48 11.35
C LYS A 132 -6.44 -0.28 12.28
N GLY A 133 -6.81 -1.51 11.91
CA GLY A 133 -7.74 -2.33 12.66
C GLY A 133 -9.22 -2.01 12.46
N LYS A 134 -9.56 -1.24 11.42
CA LYS A 134 -10.94 -0.81 11.08
C LYS A 134 -11.95 -1.96 11.15
N GLY A 135 -13.06 -1.70 11.85
CA GLY A 135 -14.16 -2.65 12.03
C GLY A 135 -14.10 -3.43 13.35
N PHE A 136 -12.96 -3.45 14.04
CA PHE A 136 -12.81 -4.12 15.33
C PHE A 136 -12.36 -3.11 16.41
N SER A 137 -13.26 -2.78 17.32
CA SER A 137 -13.08 -1.69 18.30
C SER A 137 -11.82 -1.84 19.16
N TYR A 138 -11.48 -3.06 19.58
CA TYR A 138 -10.27 -3.35 20.36
C TYR A 138 -9.00 -3.00 19.57
N SER A 139 -8.99 -3.32 18.28
CA SER A 139 -7.85 -3.02 17.40
C SER A 139 -7.79 -1.54 17.03
N GLU A 140 -8.93 -0.92 16.65
CA GLU A 140 -8.96 0.51 16.31
C GLU A 140 -8.49 1.40 17.45
N ASN A 141 -8.82 1.05 18.71
CA ASN A 141 -8.48 1.85 19.88
C ASN A 141 -7.08 1.56 20.46
N ALA A 142 -6.35 0.59 19.92
CA ALA A 142 -5.05 0.19 20.44
C ALA A 142 -3.91 1.17 20.09
N GLY A 143 -4.13 2.08 19.14
CA GLY A 143 -3.11 3.06 18.73
C GLY A 143 -1.81 2.37 18.27
N ILE A 144 -0.67 2.77 18.82
CA ILE A 144 0.64 2.22 18.46
C ILE A 144 0.81 0.75 18.83
N ASP A 145 0.09 0.25 19.83
CA ASP A 145 0.16 -1.16 20.27
C ASP A 145 -0.49 -2.10 19.26
N ASN A 146 -1.27 -1.57 18.30
CA ASN A 146 -1.96 -2.35 17.26
C ASN A 146 -1.00 -3.16 16.36
N HIS A 147 0.25 -2.75 16.22
CA HIS A 147 1.15 -3.39 15.25
C HIS A 147 1.45 -4.86 15.59
N SER A 148 1.50 -5.21 16.86
CA SER A 148 1.69 -6.59 17.33
C SER A 148 0.91 -6.81 18.61
N MET A 149 -0.29 -7.39 18.51
CA MET A 149 -1.18 -7.60 19.64
C MET A 149 -1.45 -9.09 19.86
N PRO A 150 -1.44 -9.57 21.14
CA PRO A 150 -1.88 -10.92 21.43
C PRO A 150 -3.40 -11.02 21.25
N VAL A 151 -3.87 -12.12 20.68
CA VAL A 151 -5.28 -12.42 20.52
C VAL A 151 -5.67 -13.50 21.54
N SER A 152 -6.27 -13.08 22.67
CA SER A 152 -6.85 -14.03 23.64
C SER A 152 -8.17 -14.62 23.15
N ALA A 153 -8.68 -15.65 23.83
CA ALA A 153 -9.98 -16.24 23.50
C ALA A 153 -11.11 -15.22 23.63
N ASP A 154 -11.04 -14.33 24.62
CA ASP A 154 -12.06 -13.30 24.85
C ASP A 154 -12.03 -12.23 23.75
N VAL A 155 -10.82 -11.80 23.35
CA VAL A 155 -10.64 -10.85 22.23
C VAL A 155 -11.15 -11.46 20.93
N LEU A 156 -10.91 -12.75 20.70
CA LEU A 156 -11.44 -13.46 19.52
C LEU A 156 -12.97 -13.56 19.55
N ALA A 157 -13.55 -13.80 20.74
CA ALA A 157 -15.01 -13.84 20.91
C ALA A 157 -15.63 -12.47 20.61
N GLN A 158 -15.05 -11.39 21.14
CA GLN A 158 -15.48 -10.02 20.86
C GLN A 158 -15.40 -9.70 19.36
N ALA A 159 -14.28 -10.03 18.70
CA ALA A 159 -14.12 -9.78 17.27
C ALA A 159 -15.20 -10.49 16.44
N LYS A 160 -15.56 -11.73 16.80
CA LYS A 160 -16.62 -12.48 16.12
C LYS A 160 -18.01 -11.86 16.31
N GLU A 161 -18.25 -11.13 17.38
CA GLU A 161 -19.51 -10.40 17.59
C GLU A 161 -19.56 -9.08 16.81
N GLU A 162 -18.45 -8.33 16.78
CA GLU A 162 -18.38 -7.04 16.11
C GLU A 162 -18.31 -7.13 14.58
N LEU A 163 -17.77 -8.24 14.04
CA LEU A 163 -17.55 -8.43 12.60
C LEU A 163 -18.62 -9.29 11.92
N LYS A 164 -19.80 -9.47 12.55
CA LYS A 164 -20.96 -10.11 11.94
C LYS A 164 -21.66 -9.16 10.99
#